data_9cb1f33657151075255a7d9c5fb53b92
#
_entry.id   9cb1f33657151075255a7d9c5fb53b92
#
_cell.length_a   1.000
_cell.length_b   1.000
_cell.length_c   1.000
_cell.angle_alpha   90.00
_cell.angle_beta   90.00
_cell.angle_gamma   90.00
#
_symmetry.space_group_name_H-M   'P 1'
#
loop_
_entity.id
_entity.type
_entity.pdbx_description
1 polymer ?
#
loop_
_entity_poly.entity_id
_entity_poly.type
_entity_poly.pdbx_seq_one_letter_code
_entity_poly.pdbx_strand_id
1 'polypeptide(L)'
;MLECKTAFITGINGQDGSYLTELLLEKGYKVVGLVRRLSVPESQTSRLEEAGVYPHERLHLEYGDLTDQSSLFRILSKYSPDEIYNLGAQSHVRVSFDAPQFTTDTIAIGTLNLLEAVRCCCPESKVYQAGSSEMFGNSIDTDGF
;
A
#
# COMPACT_ATOMS: atom_id res chain seq x y z
N MET A 1 7.68 -18.21 21.55
CA MET A 1 8.09 -17.78 20.19
C MET A 1 7.28 -16.54 19.87
N LEU A 2 7.91 -15.44 19.53
CA LEU A 2 7.17 -14.28 19.02
C LEU A 2 6.53 -14.71 17.70
N GLU A 3 5.21 -14.66 17.62
CA GLU A 3 4.49 -14.91 16.36
C GLU A 3 4.99 -13.94 15.30
N CYS A 4 5.41 -14.47 14.15
CA CYS A 4 5.88 -13.67 13.03
C CYS A 4 4.67 -12.93 12.44
N LYS A 5 4.55 -11.63 12.71
CA LYS A 5 3.46 -10.82 12.17
C LYS A 5 3.58 -10.67 10.65
N THR A 6 2.45 -10.58 10.01
CA THR A 6 2.33 -10.33 8.57
C THR A 6 1.83 -8.90 8.32
N ALA A 7 2.55 -8.15 7.48
CA ALA A 7 2.14 -6.83 7.01
C ALA A 7 1.79 -6.87 5.52
N PHE A 8 0.69 -6.22 5.14
CA PHE A 8 0.32 -6.00 3.74
C PHE A 8 0.52 -4.53 3.38
N ILE A 9 1.21 -4.26 2.28
CA ILE A 9 1.56 -2.90 1.85
C ILE A 9 1.07 -2.68 0.41
N THR A 10 0.20 -1.69 0.21
CA THR A 10 -0.08 -1.16 -1.12
C THR A 10 0.90 -0.03 -1.45
N GLY A 11 1.28 0.12 -2.71
CA GLY A 11 2.32 1.09 -3.07
C GLY A 11 3.73 0.73 -2.59
N ILE A 12 4.00 -0.56 -2.40
CA ILE A 12 5.27 -1.08 -1.86
C ILE A 12 6.49 -0.65 -2.68
N ASN A 13 6.35 -0.48 -3.98
CA ASN A 13 7.40 -0.04 -4.90
C ASN A 13 7.54 1.50 -4.98
N GLY A 14 6.81 2.25 -4.16
CA GLY A 14 7.02 3.66 -3.92
C GLY A 14 8.19 3.92 -2.96
N GLN A 15 8.54 5.19 -2.74
CA GLN A 15 9.61 5.58 -1.82
C GLN A 15 9.30 5.12 -0.39
N ASP A 16 8.17 5.53 0.16
CA ASP A 16 7.77 5.19 1.52
C ASP A 16 7.54 3.68 1.69
N GLY A 17 6.98 3.03 0.65
CA GLY A 17 6.77 1.59 0.64
C GLY A 17 8.07 0.80 0.73
N SER A 18 9.14 1.22 0.04
CA SER A 18 10.44 0.55 0.10
C SER A 18 11.10 0.69 1.47
N TYR A 19 11.10 1.88 2.07
CA TYR A 19 11.64 2.10 3.42
C TYR A 19 10.84 1.37 4.50
N LEU A 20 9.51 1.37 4.38
CA LEU A 20 8.67 0.62 5.32
C LEU A 20 8.93 -0.89 5.22
N THR A 21 9.15 -1.40 4.00
CA THR A 21 9.48 -2.82 3.78
C THR A 21 10.78 -3.19 4.48
N GLU A 22 11.84 -2.38 4.33
CA GLU A 22 13.11 -2.57 5.01
C GLU A 22 12.91 -2.65 6.53
N LEU A 23 12.27 -1.65 7.12
CA LEU A 23 12.00 -1.58 8.54
C LEU A 23 11.22 -2.79 9.08
N LEU A 24 10.19 -3.24 8.35
CA LEU A 24 9.35 -4.36 8.77
C LEU A 24 10.10 -5.71 8.66
N LEU A 25 10.91 -5.90 7.62
CA LEU A 25 11.76 -7.09 7.48
C LEU A 25 12.82 -7.16 8.58
N GLU A 26 13.46 -6.05 8.94
CA GLU A 26 14.39 -5.96 10.09
C GLU A 26 13.71 -6.32 11.41
N LYS A 27 12.44 -5.91 11.58
CA LYS A 27 11.63 -6.27 12.76
C LYS A 27 11.11 -7.72 12.75
N GLY A 28 11.43 -8.50 11.73
CA GLY A 28 11.05 -9.91 11.65
C GLY A 28 9.66 -10.16 11.06
N TYR A 29 9.02 -9.18 10.45
CA TYR A 29 7.73 -9.36 9.78
C TYR A 29 7.87 -10.18 8.50
N LYS A 30 6.79 -10.87 8.14
CA LYS A 30 6.51 -11.29 6.78
C LYS A 30 5.82 -10.11 6.07
N VAL A 31 6.35 -9.69 4.93
CA VAL A 31 5.80 -8.55 4.16
C VAL A 31 5.17 -9.07 2.87
N VAL A 32 3.94 -8.62 2.61
CA VAL A 32 3.21 -8.89 1.37
C VAL A 32 2.98 -7.55 0.68
N GLY A 33 3.53 -7.38 -0.50
CA GLY A 33 3.42 -6.14 -1.28
C GLY A 33 2.47 -6.27 -2.46
N LEU A 34 1.55 -5.31 -2.59
CA LEU A 34 0.71 -5.17 -3.77
C LEU A 34 1.48 -4.45 -4.88
N VAL A 35 1.64 -5.10 -6.02
CA VAL A 35 2.25 -4.51 -7.21
C VAL A 35 1.28 -4.56 -8.38
N ARG A 36 1.18 -3.45 -9.12
CA ARG A 36 0.39 -3.42 -10.36
C ARG A 36 1.19 -4.07 -11.47
N ARG A 37 0.50 -4.79 -12.36
CA ARG A 37 1.13 -5.31 -13.56
C ARG A 37 1.36 -4.16 -14.55
N LEU A 38 2.60 -3.78 -14.73
CA LEU A 38 3.02 -2.82 -15.75
C LEU A 38 3.57 -3.54 -16.99
N SER A 39 3.62 -2.83 -18.12
CA SER A 39 4.18 -3.34 -19.36
C SER A 39 5.70 -3.53 -19.31
N VAL A 40 6.37 -2.87 -18.35
CA VAL A 40 7.83 -2.96 -18.12
C VAL A 40 8.05 -3.49 -16.69
N PRO A 41 8.20 -4.82 -16.53
CA PRO A 41 8.33 -5.44 -15.20
C PRO A 41 9.57 -5.02 -14.42
N GLU A 42 10.68 -4.76 -15.12
CA GLU A 42 12.00 -4.50 -14.53
C GLU A 42 12.05 -3.23 -13.66
N SER A 43 11.15 -2.27 -13.88
CA SER A 43 11.09 -1.05 -13.06
C SER A 43 10.28 -1.21 -11.76
N GLN A 44 9.60 -2.33 -11.57
CA GLN A 44 8.68 -2.50 -10.43
C GLN A 44 9.39 -2.84 -9.13
N THR A 45 10.55 -3.47 -9.21
CA THR A 45 11.34 -3.93 -8.06
C THR A 45 12.58 -3.09 -7.79
N SER A 46 12.92 -2.15 -8.69
CA SER A 46 14.19 -1.40 -8.64
C SER A 46 14.45 -0.73 -7.28
N ARG A 47 13.45 -0.08 -6.68
CA ARG A 47 13.63 0.53 -5.36
C ARG A 47 13.79 -0.47 -4.23
N LEU A 48 13.13 -1.61 -4.33
CA LEU A 48 13.29 -2.70 -3.36
C LEU A 48 14.67 -3.38 -3.50
N GLU A 49 15.17 -3.45 -4.73
CA GLU A 49 16.53 -3.95 -5.02
C GLU A 49 17.59 -2.95 -4.54
N GLU A 50 17.42 -1.67 -4.81
CA GLU A 50 18.29 -0.58 -4.33
C GLU A 50 18.33 -0.52 -2.79
N ALA A 51 17.21 -0.77 -2.13
CA ALA A 51 17.11 -0.88 -0.68
C ALA A 51 17.70 -2.21 -0.15
N GLY A 52 18.12 -3.14 -1.02
CA GLY A 52 18.69 -4.43 -0.63
C GLY A 52 17.67 -5.40 -0.01
N VAL A 53 16.36 -5.16 -0.21
CA VAL A 53 15.30 -5.98 0.39
C VAL A 53 14.63 -6.93 -0.60
N TYR A 54 15.00 -6.90 -1.85
CA TYR A 54 14.51 -7.82 -2.88
C TYR A 54 15.65 -8.43 -3.69
N PRO A 55 15.67 -9.76 -3.90
CA PRO A 55 14.74 -10.76 -3.35
C PRO A 55 14.98 -11.05 -1.86
N HIS A 56 13.92 -11.37 -1.10
CA HIS A 56 14.00 -11.72 0.30
C HIS A 56 12.98 -12.81 0.66
N GLU A 57 13.36 -13.79 1.50
CA GLU A 57 12.52 -14.96 1.83
C GLU A 57 11.17 -14.61 2.48
N ARG A 58 11.13 -13.53 3.25
CA ARG A 58 9.93 -13.04 3.95
C ARG A 58 9.18 -11.93 3.19
N LEU A 59 9.64 -11.55 1.98
CA LEU A 59 8.97 -10.59 1.10
C LEU A 59 8.25 -11.32 -0.03
N HIS A 60 6.95 -11.13 -0.13
CA HIS A 60 6.10 -11.68 -1.18
C HIS A 60 5.45 -10.55 -1.97
N LEU A 61 5.66 -10.52 -3.27
CA LEU A 61 5.01 -9.56 -4.16
C LEU A 61 3.81 -10.24 -4.84
N GLU A 62 2.63 -9.64 -4.70
CA GLU A 62 1.38 -10.12 -5.28
C GLU A 62 0.85 -9.13 -6.31
N TYR A 63 0.46 -9.63 -7.47
CA TYR A 63 -0.16 -8.81 -8.49
C TYR A 63 -1.61 -8.49 -8.15
N GLY A 64 -1.96 -7.22 -8.22
CA GLY A 64 -3.31 -6.71 -8.02
C GLY A 64 -3.37 -5.19 -8.20
N ASP A 65 -4.54 -4.63 -8.01
CA ASP A 65 -4.78 -3.19 -8.08
C ASP A 65 -5.82 -2.79 -7.03
N LEU A 66 -5.72 -1.56 -6.49
CA LEU A 66 -6.73 -1.02 -5.58
C LEU A 66 -8.11 -0.90 -6.24
N THR A 67 -8.14 -0.72 -7.55
CA THR A 67 -9.39 -0.66 -8.33
C THR A 67 -9.97 -2.05 -8.66
N ASP A 68 -9.20 -3.12 -8.44
CA ASP A 68 -9.63 -4.50 -8.60
C ASP A 68 -9.91 -5.15 -7.24
N GLN A 69 -11.15 -5.05 -6.80
CA GLN A 69 -11.61 -5.61 -5.54
C GLN A 69 -11.34 -7.12 -5.42
N SER A 70 -11.45 -7.86 -6.52
CA SER A 70 -11.25 -9.31 -6.53
C SER A 70 -9.82 -9.70 -6.17
N SER A 71 -8.84 -8.95 -6.64
CA SER A 71 -7.43 -9.16 -6.30
C SER A 71 -7.15 -8.90 -4.82
N LEU A 72 -7.77 -7.87 -4.24
CA LEU A 72 -7.65 -7.55 -2.81
C LEU A 72 -8.23 -8.67 -1.93
N PHE A 73 -9.44 -9.14 -2.25
CA PHE A 73 -10.06 -10.26 -1.53
C PHE A 73 -9.21 -11.52 -1.59
N ARG A 74 -8.68 -11.86 -2.77
CA ARG A 74 -7.81 -13.02 -2.94
C ARG A 74 -6.55 -12.92 -2.08
N ILE A 75 -5.89 -11.76 -2.08
CA ILE A 75 -4.64 -11.56 -1.35
C ILE A 75 -4.88 -11.56 0.16
N LEU A 76 -5.87 -10.78 0.63
CA LEU A 76 -6.15 -10.68 2.06
C LEU A 76 -6.65 -12.01 2.64
N SER A 77 -7.47 -12.76 1.90
CA SER A 77 -7.88 -14.11 2.32
C SER A 77 -6.70 -15.10 2.39
N LYS A 78 -5.73 -14.97 1.48
CA LYS A 78 -4.56 -15.86 1.45
C LYS A 78 -3.59 -15.61 2.59
N TYR A 79 -3.38 -14.35 2.96
CA TYR A 79 -2.32 -13.98 3.89
C TYR A 79 -2.81 -13.59 5.27
N SER A 80 -4.07 -13.20 5.43
CA SER A 80 -4.68 -12.73 6.68
C SER A 80 -3.73 -11.82 7.50
N PRO A 81 -3.32 -10.67 6.94
CA PRO A 81 -2.29 -9.84 7.55
C PRO A 81 -2.75 -9.26 8.89
N ASP A 82 -1.81 -9.09 9.83
CA ASP A 82 -2.05 -8.41 11.11
C ASP A 82 -2.13 -6.90 10.95
N GLU A 83 -1.36 -6.36 10.00
CA GLU A 83 -1.23 -4.93 9.77
C GLU A 83 -1.29 -4.63 8.26
N ILE A 84 -1.99 -3.55 7.91
CA ILE A 84 -2.22 -3.13 6.53
C ILE A 84 -1.81 -1.67 6.38
N TYR A 85 -0.94 -1.39 5.44
CA TYR A 85 -0.44 -0.05 5.14
C TYR A 85 -0.86 0.34 3.73
N ASN A 86 -1.85 1.23 3.64
CA ASN A 86 -2.32 1.74 2.35
C ASN A 86 -1.54 3.00 1.97
N LEU A 87 -0.45 2.79 1.21
CA LEU A 87 0.40 3.84 0.66
C LEU A 87 0.19 4.03 -0.84
N GLY A 88 -0.62 3.15 -1.46
CA GLY A 88 -0.93 3.22 -2.89
C GLY A 88 -1.85 4.40 -3.20
N ALA A 89 -1.40 5.28 -4.08
CA ALA A 89 -2.17 6.43 -4.52
C ALA A 89 -1.79 6.87 -5.95
N GLN A 90 -2.62 7.69 -6.56
CA GLN A 90 -2.24 8.58 -7.64
C GLN A 90 -1.79 9.90 -7.00
N SER A 91 -0.47 10.11 -6.86
CA SER A 91 0.11 11.23 -6.09
C SER A 91 0.56 12.41 -6.95
N HIS A 92 0.46 12.31 -8.28
CA HIS A 92 0.89 13.37 -9.18
C HIS A 92 -0.21 14.42 -9.36
N VAL A 93 0.00 15.63 -8.81
CA VAL A 93 -1.01 16.72 -8.79
C VAL A 93 -1.55 17.02 -10.19
N ARG A 94 -0.71 17.16 -11.21
CA ARG A 94 -1.15 17.46 -12.57
C ARG A 94 -2.10 16.39 -13.11
N VAL A 95 -1.80 15.11 -12.87
CA VAL A 95 -2.64 14.01 -13.34
C VAL A 95 -4.03 14.04 -12.69
N SER A 96 -4.19 14.58 -11.49
CA SER A 96 -5.51 14.70 -10.86
C SER A 96 -6.45 15.64 -11.62
N PHE A 97 -5.91 16.63 -12.32
CA PHE A 97 -6.70 17.53 -13.19
C PHE A 97 -6.92 16.95 -14.59
N ASP A 98 -5.90 16.27 -15.14
CA ASP A 98 -5.98 15.72 -16.50
C ASP A 98 -6.78 14.41 -16.55
N ALA A 99 -6.79 13.63 -15.46
CA ALA A 99 -7.49 12.35 -15.33
C ALA A 99 -8.22 12.23 -13.96
N PRO A 100 -9.26 13.06 -13.71
CA PRO A 100 -9.93 13.12 -12.42
C PRO A 100 -10.66 11.82 -12.06
N GLN A 101 -11.22 11.11 -13.03
CA GLN A 101 -11.87 9.84 -12.79
C GLN A 101 -10.85 8.79 -12.32
N PHE A 102 -9.72 8.63 -13.01
CA PHE A 102 -8.66 7.71 -12.61
C PHE A 102 -8.16 8.02 -11.18
N THR A 103 -8.03 9.29 -10.85
CA THR A 103 -7.63 9.74 -9.51
C THR A 103 -8.67 9.33 -8.46
N THR A 104 -9.96 9.57 -8.73
CA THR A 104 -11.06 9.19 -7.84
C THR A 104 -11.15 7.67 -7.68
N ASP A 105 -11.08 6.93 -8.77
CA ASP A 105 -11.15 5.46 -8.75
C ASP A 105 -9.99 4.87 -7.94
N THR A 106 -8.79 5.41 -8.10
CA THR A 106 -7.62 4.91 -7.37
C THR A 106 -7.66 5.28 -5.89
N ILE A 107 -7.97 6.53 -5.54
CA ILE A 107 -7.88 7.04 -4.17
C ILE A 107 -9.14 6.73 -3.38
N ALA A 108 -10.32 7.12 -3.87
CA ALA A 108 -11.56 6.97 -3.10
C ALA A 108 -12.11 5.54 -3.21
N ILE A 109 -12.36 5.07 -4.44
CA ILE A 109 -12.93 3.73 -4.65
C ILE A 109 -11.91 2.65 -4.28
N GLY A 110 -10.63 2.86 -4.60
CA GLY A 110 -9.56 1.93 -4.21
C GLY A 110 -9.44 1.75 -2.69
N THR A 111 -9.54 2.84 -1.93
CA THR A 111 -9.57 2.77 -0.46
C THR A 111 -10.82 2.06 0.04
N LEU A 112 -11.99 2.34 -0.53
CA LEU A 112 -13.23 1.64 -0.19
C LEU A 112 -13.11 0.14 -0.47
N ASN A 113 -12.61 -0.26 -1.63
CA ASN A 113 -12.39 -1.66 -1.98
C ASN A 113 -11.47 -2.37 -0.98
N LEU A 114 -10.39 -1.72 -0.57
CA LEU A 114 -9.47 -2.26 0.42
C LEU A 114 -10.16 -2.45 1.78
N LEU A 115 -10.88 -1.43 2.27
CA LEU A 115 -11.56 -1.51 3.57
C LEU A 115 -12.66 -2.57 3.58
N GLU A 116 -13.41 -2.73 2.49
CA GLU A 116 -14.40 -3.81 2.36
C GLU A 116 -13.74 -5.19 2.34
N ALA A 117 -12.61 -5.34 1.65
CA ALA A 117 -11.86 -6.59 1.66
C ALA A 117 -11.31 -6.92 3.07
N VAL A 118 -10.81 -5.91 3.79
CA VAL A 118 -10.38 -6.06 5.20
C VAL A 118 -11.54 -6.49 6.07
N ARG A 119 -12.66 -5.78 6.01
CA ARG A 119 -13.86 -6.10 6.81
C ARG A 119 -14.33 -7.53 6.62
N CYS A 120 -14.22 -8.06 5.41
CA CYS A 120 -14.68 -9.41 5.09
C CYS A 120 -13.63 -10.51 5.37
N CYS A 121 -12.35 -10.24 5.14
CA CYS A 121 -11.30 -11.28 5.15
C CYS A 121 -10.44 -11.27 6.42
N CYS A 122 -10.21 -10.10 7.02
CA CYS A 122 -9.31 -9.94 8.16
C CYS A 122 -9.74 -8.75 9.05
N PRO A 123 -10.92 -8.83 9.68
CA PRO A 123 -11.51 -7.69 10.41
C PRO A 123 -10.69 -7.26 11.63
N GLU A 124 -9.81 -8.11 12.15
CA GLU A 124 -8.92 -7.80 13.28
C GLU A 124 -7.63 -7.07 12.86
N SER A 125 -7.38 -6.94 11.56
CA SER A 125 -6.19 -6.24 11.04
C SER A 125 -6.22 -4.76 11.42
N LYS A 126 -5.03 -4.24 11.77
CA LYS A 126 -4.85 -2.79 11.96
C LYS A 126 -4.57 -2.14 10.62
N VAL A 127 -5.33 -1.11 10.28
CA VAL A 127 -5.19 -0.39 9.01
C VAL A 127 -4.59 0.98 9.23
N TYR A 128 -3.49 1.27 8.54
CA TYR A 128 -2.93 2.61 8.37
C TYR A 128 -3.26 3.14 6.98
N GLN A 129 -3.94 4.28 6.91
CA GLN A 129 -4.20 5.01 5.68
C GLN A 129 -3.28 6.21 5.57
N ALA A 130 -2.41 6.23 4.58
CA ALA A 130 -1.64 7.43 4.26
C ALA A 130 -2.58 8.45 3.60
N GLY A 131 -2.89 9.51 4.35
CA GLY A 131 -3.70 10.62 3.86
C GLY A 131 -2.86 11.66 3.10
N SER A 132 -3.52 12.60 2.44
CA SER A 132 -2.86 13.71 1.80
C SER A 132 -2.51 14.81 2.79
N SER A 133 -1.31 15.39 2.66
CA SER A 133 -0.93 16.62 3.38
C SER A 133 -1.84 17.80 3.04
N GLU A 134 -2.46 17.76 1.87
CA GLU A 134 -3.33 18.82 1.35
C GLU A 134 -4.78 18.75 1.87
N MET A 135 -5.13 17.73 2.67
CA MET A 135 -6.51 17.55 3.13
C MET A 135 -7.02 18.68 4.05
N PHE A 136 -6.11 19.42 4.66
CA PHE A 136 -6.44 20.58 5.50
C PHE A 136 -6.36 21.91 4.74
N GLY A 137 -5.93 21.92 3.48
CA GLY A 137 -5.77 23.11 2.65
C GLY A 137 -4.83 24.14 3.25
N ASN A 138 -5.20 25.40 3.13
CA ASN A 138 -4.46 26.54 3.70
C ASN A 138 -5.00 26.98 5.08
N SER A 139 -5.68 26.10 5.80
CA SER A 139 -6.13 26.38 7.18
C SER A 139 -4.90 26.52 8.07
N ILE A 140 -4.44 27.74 8.25
CA ILE A 140 -3.48 28.07 9.29
C ILE A 140 -4.31 28.34 10.52
N ASP A 141 -4.26 27.44 11.48
CA ASP A 141 -4.85 27.72 12.79
C ASP A 141 -4.09 28.89 13.43
N THR A 142 -4.80 29.77 14.13
CA THR A 142 -4.20 30.94 14.78
C THR A 142 -3.16 30.56 15.83
N ASP A 143 -3.09 29.29 16.20
CA ASP A 143 -2.15 28.71 17.17
C ASP A 143 -0.91 28.06 16.50
N GLY A 144 -0.73 28.19 15.20
CA GLY A 144 0.52 27.86 14.50
C GLY A 144 0.76 26.37 14.20
N PHE A 145 -0.30 25.57 14.08
CA PHE A 145 -0.25 24.18 13.61
C PHE A 145 -0.77 24.03 12.20
#